data_aff19feba7cab146d2ff2e86232d7d12
#
_entry.id   aff19feba7cab146d2ff2e86232d7d12
#
_cell.length_a   1.000
_cell.length_b   1.000
_cell.length_c   1.000
_cell.angle_alpha   90.00
_cell.angle_beta   90.00
_cell.angle_gamma   90.00
#
_symmetry.space_group_name_H-M   'P 1'
#
loop_
_entity.id
_entity.type
_entity.pdbx_description
1 polymer ?
#
loop_
_entity_poly.entity_id
_entity_poly.type
_entity_poly.pdbx_seq_one_letter_code
_entity_poly.pdbx_strand_id
1 'polypeptide(L)'
;MKRTKGYKIILLSGLLLLCPGCSEDLPADAEIAEVALFPDYEEVTVPANIAPLNFKLPNEQMRGITRLKTIHKDIRIPSRSGVFNIPMDEWKEAAEDAKGDKIDVSVYFKDSSNAWKLKRFPIFVSEDSMDNYLTYRRIFPGYRMWGEMGIYQRTVDNFVENPVINNRRTGNSCVNCHSFCRQDGSKMLFHQRSNYGGTYLVDGSDVDKISVTDQGKAFGLAYPYWHPSGKYIAFSHNDTRQDFHYSDRNRIEVYDKSSDIVIYHVEEHRAFTVPLLSSPASYETFPAFTPDGKSLIFCSADSVNMPDEYRKVRYHLLRIAFDPEKGTFGQQVDTLYNARKEGRSISFPRVSPDGKRLLYAVSDYGNFSIWHR
;
A
#
# COMPACT_ATOMS: atom_id res chain seq x y z
N MET A 1 -14.46 76.77 24.43
CA MET A 1 -15.61 76.20 23.66
C MET A 1 -15.21 74.83 23.16
N LYS A 2 -15.51 73.76 23.89
CA LYS A 2 -15.21 72.39 23.54
C LYS A 2 -16.45 71.74 22.88
N ARG A 3 -16.38 71.33 21.60
CA ARG A 3 -17.45 70.63 20.90
C ARG A 3 -17.28 69.15 21.17
N THR A 4 -18.22 68.52 21.84
CA THR A 4 -18.36 67.08 22.00
C THR A 4 -19.06 66.49 20.76
N LYS A 5 -18.39 65.56 20.04
CA LYS A 5 -18.97 64.79 18.98
C LYS A 5 -19.62 63.54 19.59
N GLY A 6 -20.95 63.44 19.49
CA GLY A 6 -21.69 62.23 19.86
C GLY A 6 -21.59 61.20 18.77
N TYR A 7 -21.18 59.94 19.14
CA TYR A 7 -21.23 58.80 18.27
C TYR A 7 -22.60 58.10 18.43
N LYS A 8 -23.33 58.00 17.31
CA LYS A 8 -24.52 57.17 17.24
C LYS A 8 -24.09 55.73 17.04
N ILE A 9 -24.34 54.84 18.00
CA ILE A 9 -24.21 53.40 17.89
C ILE A 9 -25.43 52.92 17.12
N ILE A 10 -25.23 52.42 15.88
CA ILE A 10 -26.22 51.68 15.14
C ILE A 10 -26.12 50.20 15.55
N LEU A 11 -27.08 49.72 16.33
CA LEU A 11 -27.24 48.31 16.62
C LEU A 11 -27.78 47.64 15.32
N LEU A 12 -26.90 46.95 14.64
CA LEU A 12 -27.24 46.03 13.54
C LEU A 12 -27.73 44.73 14.16
N SER A 13 -29.06 44.56 14.25
CA SER A 13 -29.68 43.27 14.63
C SER A 13 -29.41 42.25 13.53
N GLY A 14 -28.40 41.39 13.74
CA GLY A 14 -28.11 40.24 12.89
C GLY A 14 -29.27 39.22 12.99
N LEU A 15 -30.13 39.20 11.98
CA LEU A 15 -31.11 38.13 11.80
C LEU A 15 -30.35 36.86 11.40
N LEU A 16 -30.10 35.95 12.37
CA LEU A 16 -29.62 34.59 12.08
C LEU A 16 -30.75 33.88 11.30
N LEU A 17 -30.63 33.82 10.00
CA LEU A 17 -31.37 32.90 9.15
C LEU A 17 -30.89 31.47 9.51
N LEU A 18 -31.61 30.84 10.40
CA LEU A 18 -31.59 29.38 10.54
C LEU A 18 -32.11 28.84 9.20
N CYS A 19 -31.21 28.45 8.29
CA CYS A 19 -31.57 27.62 7.18
C CYS A 19 -32.00 26.27 7.76
N PRO A 20 -33.31 25.89 7.67
CA PRO A 20 -33.68 24.51 7.92
C PRO A 20 -32.90 23.65 6.94
N GLY A 21 -32.05 22.74 7.41
CA GLY A 21 -31.42 21.74 6.58
C GLY A 21 -32.55 21.02 5.82
N CYS A 22 -32.64 21.24 4.49
CA CYS A 22 -33.51 20.47 3.64
C CYS A 22 -33.03 19.03 3.66
N SER A 23 -33.56 18.20 4.53
CA SER A 23 -33.48 16.75 4.37
C SER A 23 -34.31 16.43 3.12
N GLU A 24 -33.65 16.15 1.99
CA GLU A 24 -34.37 15.64 0.82
C GLU A 24 -35.08 14.34 1.24
N ASP A 25 -36.41 14.28 1.06
CA ASP A 25 -37.16 13.07 1.31
C ASP A 25 -36.71 11.95 0.37
N LEU A 26 -36.67 10.72 0.89
CA LEU A 26 -36.30 9.57 0.07
C LEU A 26 -37.42 9.27 -0.93
N PRO A 27 -37.09 9.02 -2.21
CA PRO A 27 -38.08 8.69 -3.23
C PRO A 27 -38.84 7.41 -2.89
N ALA A 28 -40.12 7.49 -2.62
CA ALA A 28 -40.95 6.35 -2.23
C ALA A 28 -41.25 5.39 -3.41
N ASP A 29 -41.14 5.87 -4.63
CA ASP A 29 -41.47 5.19 -5.89
C ASP A 29 -40.22 4.70 -6.64
N ALA A 30 -39.05 4.68 -5.98
CA ALA A 30 -37.82 4.23 -6.60
C ALA A 30 -37.80 2.71 -6.89
N GLU A 31 -37.64 2.35 -8.16
CA GLU A 31 -37.55 0.96 -8.60
C GLU A 31 -36.14 0.40 -8.33
N ILE A 32 -36.06 -0.87 -7.96
CA ILE A 32 -34.78 -1.56 -7.78
C ILE A 32 -34.08 -1.69 -9.15
N ALA A 33 -32.82 -1.27 -9.20
CA ALA A 33 -32.00 -1.33 -10.40
C ALA A 33 -30.50 -1.47 -10.05
N GLU A 34 -29.76 -2.14 -10.92
CA GLU A 34 -28.31 -2.25 -10.79
C GLU A 34 -27.62 -1.01 -11.37
N VAL A 35 -26.58 -0.57 -10.66
CA VAL A 35 -25.65 0.48 -11.10
C VAL A 35 -24.26 0.16 -10.57
N ALA A 36 -23.24 0.30 -11.39
CA ALA A 36 -21.85 0.14 -10.93
C ALA A 36 -21.46 1.34 -10.05
N LEU A 37 -20.81 1.08 -8.94
CA LEU A 37 -20.24 2.08 -8.04
C LEU A 37 -18.72 2.09 -8.17
N PHE A 38 -18.11 3.24 -7.94
CA PHE A 38 -16.65 3.34 -7.94
C PHE A 38 -16.14 4.17 -6.74
N PRO A 39 -15.27 3.61 -5.88
CA PRO A 39 -14.96 2.18 -5.79
C PRO A 39 -16.18 1.33 -5.50
N ASP A 40 -16.10 0.03 -5.82
CA ASP A 40 -17.12 -0.95 -5.47
C ASP A 40 -16.90 -1.39 -4.01
N TYR A 41 -17.88 -1.07 -3.16
CA TYR A 41 -17.88 -1.42 -1.73
C TYR A 41 -19.04 -2.36 -1.36
N GLU A 42 -19.61 -3.06 -2.35
CA GLU A 42 -20.69 -3.99 -2.11
C GLU A 42 -20.19 -5.19 -1.31
N GLU A 43 -20.87 -5.52 -0.23
CA GLU A 43 -20.60 -6.71 0.61
C GLU A 43 -19.18 -6.77 1.20
N VAL A 44 -18.44 -5.64 1.24
CA VAL A 44 -17.13 -5.61 1.87
C VAL A 44 -17.23 -5.66 3.39
N THR A 45 -16.21 -6.24 4.04
CA THR A 45 -16.03 -6.17 5.49
C THR A 45 -14.94 -5.15 5.81
N VAL A 46 -15.24 -4.20 6.68
CA VAL A 46 -14.32 -3.13 7.08
C VAL A 46 -14.19 -3.05 8.60
N PRO A 47 -13.06 -2.58 9.14
CA PRO A 47 -12.95 -2.27 10.56
C PRO A 47 -13.71 -0.98 10.90
N ALA A 48 -14.21 -0.87 12.14
CA ALA A 48 -14.96 0.31 12.57
C ALA A 48 -14.14 1.61 12.54
N ASN A 49 -12.82 1.53 12.69
CA ASN A 49 -11.93 2.68 12.73
C ASN A 49 -11.36 3.12 11.35
N ILE A 50 -12.01 2.74 10.25
CA ILE A 50 -11.60 3.18 8.91
C ILE A 50 -12.23 4.54 8.52
N ALA A 51 -11.56 5.28 7.64
CA ALA A 51 -12.09 6.49 7.02
C ALA A 51 -13.34 6.20 6.16
N PRO A 52 -14.22 7.20 5.91
CA PRO A 52 -15.44 7.01 5.13
C PRO A 52 -15.20 6.35 3.78
N LEU A 53 -16.06 5.40 3.44
CA LEU A 53 -16.06 4.74 2.14
C LEU A 53 -16.75 5.62 1.10
N ASN A 54 -16.10 6.69 0.70
CA ASN A 54 -16.61 7.60 -0.34
C ASN A 54 -16.67 6.89 -1.69
N PHE A 55 -17.74 7.07 -2.42
CA PHE A 55 -17.93 6.45 -3.74
C PHE A 55 -18.65 7.36 -4.71
N LYS A 56 -18.69 6.97 -5.98
CA LYS A 56 -19.43 7.69 -7.02
C LYS A 56 -20.21 6.77 -7.94
N LEU A 57 -21.23 7.33 -8.55
CA LEU A 57 -21.97 6.74 -9.67
C LEU A 57 -21.11 6.82 -10.96
N PRO A 58 -21.42 5.99 -11.98
CA PRO A 58 -20.59 5.95 -13.20
C PRO A 58 -20.63 7.24 -14.02
N ASN A 59 -21.64 8.08 -13.83
CA ASN A 59 -21.76 9.37 -14.51
C ASN A 59 -21.84 10.50 -13.46
N GLU A 60 -20.92 11.46 -13.52
CA GLU A 60 -20.84 12.63 -12.64
C GLU A 60 -21.99 13.63 -12.79
N GLN A 61 -22.91 13.43 -13.73
CA GLN A 61 -24.13 14.24 -13.87
C GLN A 61 -25.36 13.62 -13.19
N MET A 62 -25.24 12.42 -12.65
CA MET A 62 -26.36 11.74 -11.97
C MET A 62 -26.60 12.36 -10.59
N ARG A 63 -27.85 12.75 -10.34
CA ARG A 63 -28.28 13.13 -8.98
C ARG A 63 -28.62 11.88 -8.19
N GLY A 64 -28.36 11.91 -6.90
CA GLY A 64 -28.70 10.80 -6.04
C GLY A 64 -28.72 11.17 -4.55
N ILE A 65 -29.19 10.23 -3.76
CA ILE A 65 -29.17 10.27 -2.29
C ILE A 65 -28.67 8.92 -1.80
N THR A 66 -27.61 8.92 -1.00
CA THR A 66 -27.18 7.72 -0.29
C THR A 66 -27.72 7.75 1.13
N ARG A 67 -28.34 6.65 1.53
CA ARG A 67 -28.78 6.42 2.91
C ARG A 67 -27.90 5.32 3.54
N LEU A 68 -27.30 5.61 4.68
CA LEU A 68 -26.63 4.66 5.53
C LEU A 68 -27.52 4.40 6.75
N LYS A 69 -27.92 3.15 6.96
CA LYS A 69 -28.80 2.78 8.07
C LYS A 69 -28.13 1.69 8.91
N THR A 70 -28.07 1.93 10.20
CA THR A 70 -27.68 0.98 11.24
C THR A 70 -28.84 0.75 12.22
N ILE A 71 -28.60 0.12 13.34
CA ILE A 71 -29.63 -0.10 14.37
C ILE A 71 -30.17 1.23 14.90
N HIS A 72 -29.28 2.20 15.21
CA HIS A 72 -29.65 3.46 15.84
C HIS A 72 -29.43 4.70 14.97
N LYS A 73 -28.81 4.56 13.77
CA LYS A 73 -28.49 5.69 12.89
C LYS A 73 -29.23 5.58 11.55
N ASP A 74 -29.63 6.73 11.02
CA ASP A 74 -30.24 6.88 9.70
C ASP A 74 -29.68 8.16 9.05
N ILE A 75 -28.62 8.02 8.26
CA ILE A 75 -27.84 9.10 7.67
C ILE A 75 -28.20 9.23 6.21
N ARG A 76 -28.43 10.44 5.73
CA ARG A 76 -28.80 10.72 4.34
C ARG A 76 -27.82 11.72 3.72
N ILE A 77 -27.22 11.35 2.62
CA ILE A 77 -26.17 12.12 1.95
C ILE A 77 -26.64 12.40 0.53
N PRO A 78 -27.16 13.61 0.26
CA PRO A 78 -27.56 13.99 -1.10
C PRO A 78 -26.35 14.33 -1.96
N SER A 79 -26.44 14.03 -3.25
CA SER A 79 -25.44 14.41 -4.26
C SER A 79 -26.09 14.93 -5.52
N ARG A 80 -25.55 16.04 -6.04
CA ARG A 80 -25.97 16.60 -7.34
C ARG A 80 -25.07 16.18 -8.49
N SER A 81 -23.92 15.57 -8.17
CA SER A 81 -22.88 15.16 -9.13
C SER A 81 -22.66 13.65 -9.17
N GLY A 82 -23.45 12.87 -8.43
CA GLY A 82 -23.23 11.42 -8.31
C GLY A 82 -22.03 11.03 -7.48
N VAL A 83 -21.33 11.99 -6.86
CA VAL A 83 -20.22 11.75 -5.93
C VAL A 83 -20.76 11.85 -4.50
N PHE A 84 -20.56 10.80 -3.71
CA PHE A 84 -20.98 10.73 -2.33
C PHE A 84 -19.77 10.84 -1.41
N ASN A 85 -19.59 12.02 -0.83
CA ASN A 85 -18.62 12.27 0.21
C ASN A 85 -19.31 12.15 1.57
N ILE A 86 -19.07 11.05 2.25
CA ILE A 86 -19.70 10.75 3.53
C ILE A 86 -19.02 11.61 4.60
N PRO A 87 -19.77 12.42 5.39
CA PRO A 87 -19.18 13.21 6.46
C PRO A 87 -18.46 12.33 7.48
N MET A 88 -17.27 12.76 7.88
CA MET A 88 -16.36 11.97 8.73
C MET A 88 -16.99 11.55 10.06
N ASP A 89 -17.64 12.49 10.74
CA ASP A 89 -18.22 12.24 12.06
C ASP A 89 -19.43 11.31 11.95
N GLU A 90 -20.30 11.51 10.96
CA GLU A 90 -21.45 10.66 10.69
C GLU A 90 -21.04 9.23 10.34
N TRP A 91 -19.95 9.08 9.55
CA TRP A 91 -19.39 7.77 9.23
C TRP A 91 -18.86 7.06 10.47
N LYS A 92 -18.05 7.75 11.30
CA LYS A 92 -17.51 7.19 12.54
C LYS A 92 -18.61 6.72 13.49
N GLU A 93 -19.67 7.51 13.63
CA GLU A 93 -20.81 7.14 14.44
C GLU A 93 -21.54 5.92 13.88
N ALA A 94 -21.75 5.84 12.56
CA ALA A 94 -22.40 4.71 11.92
C ALA A 94 -21.56 3.44 11.99
N ALA A 95 -20.24 3.55 11.76
CA ALA A 95 -19.34 2.40 11.82
C ALA A 95 -19.21 1.83 13.23
N GLU A 96 -19.17 2.69 14.26
CA GLU A 96 -19.14 2.22 15.65
C GLU A 96 -20.48 1.58 16.08
N ASP A 97 -21.62 2.15 15.64
CA ASP A 97 -22.95 1.60 15.90
C ASP A 97 -23.18 0.25 15.20
N ALA A 98 -22.52 0.02 14.06
CA ALA A 98 -22.63 -1.20 13.28
C ALA A 98 -21.55 -2.24 13.60
N LYS A 99 -20.71 -2.03 14.62
CA LYS A 99 -19.61 -2.94 14.97
C LYS A 99 -20.10 -4.35 15.28
N GLY A 100 -19.55 -5.34 14.60
CA GLY A 100 -20.01 -6.75 14.68
C GLY A 100 -21.27 -7.05 13.85
N ASP A 101 -21.80 -6.06 13.13
CA ASP A 101 -23.00 -6.16 12.31
C ASP A 101 -22.74 -5.47 10.93
N LYS A 102 -23.70 -4.78 10.39
CA LYS A 102 -23.63 -4.15 9.06
C LYS A 102 -24.23 -2.74 9.02
N ILE A 103 -23.82 -1.99 8.04
CA ILE A 103 -24.47 -0.77 7.57
C ILE A 103 -25.28 -1.13 6.32
N ASP A 104 -26.61 -1.00 6.37
CA ASP A 104 -27.46 -1.14 5.19
C ASP A 104 -27.37 0.13 4.34
N VAL A 105 -26.77 0.01 3.15
CA VAL A 105 -26.61 1.10 2.20
C VAL A 105 -27.73 1.07 1.18
N SER A 106 -28.38 2.22 0.95
CA SER A 106 -29.38 2.43 -0.09
C SER A 106 -28.97 3.62 -0.94
N VAL A 107 -28.68 3.38 -2.21
CA VAL A 107 -28.30 4.42 -3.18
C VAL A 107 -29.47 4.68 -4.09
N TYR A 108 -30.12 5.84 -3.91
CA TYR A 108 -31.14 6.35 -4.80
C TYR A 108 -30.47 7.19 -5.88
N PHE A 109 -30.79 6.97 -7.14
CA PHE A 109 -30.21 7.71 -8.25
C PHE A 109 -31.22 7.92 -9.38
N LYS A 110 -31.04 8.97 -10.16
CA LYS A 110 -31.86 9.25 -11.34
C LYS A 110 -31.21 8.62 -12.57
N ASP A 111 -32.01 7.85 -13.32
CA ASP A 111 -31.58 7.28 -14.58
C ASP A 111 -31.68 8.33 -15.74
N SER A 112 -31.41 7.90 -16.97
CA SER A 112 -31.48 8.76 -18.16
C SER A 112 -32.89 9.30 -18.48
N SER A 113 -33.91 8.65 -17.96
CA SER A 113 -35.31 9.11 -18.08
C SER A 113 -35.74 10.04 -16.95
N ASN A 114 -34.81 10.39 -16.05
CA ASN A 114 -35.06 11.16 -14.83
C ASN A 114 -35.95 10.45 -13.79
N ALA A 115 -36.16 9.13 -13.93
CA ALA A 115 -36.87 8.29 -12.97
C ALA A 115 -35.93 7.88 -11.82
N TRP A 116 -36.51 7.75 -10.60
CA TRP A 116 -35.78 7.31 -9.46
C TRP A 116 -35.57 5.79 -9.49
N LYS A 117 -34.31 5.38 -9.28
CA LYS A 117 -33.87 3.98 -9.13
C LYS A 117 -33.19 3.81 -7.78
N LEU A 118 -33.14 2.57 -7.29
CA LEU A 118 -32.63 2.21 -5.99
C LEU A 118 -31.74 0.97 -6.07
N LYS A 119 -30.48 1.10 -5.60
CA LYS A 119 -29.59 -0.03 -5.34
C LYS A 119 -29.41 -0.20 -3.84
N ARG A 120 -29.35 -1.45 -3.36
CA ARG A 120 -29.15 -1.78 -1.95
C ARG A 120 -28.04 -2.80 -1.79
N PHE A 121 -27.19 -2.60 -0.79
CA PHE A 121 -26.15 -3.56 -0.41
C PHE A 121 -25.72 -3.35 1.05
N PRO A 122 -25.21 -4.36 1.74
CA PRO A 122 -24.62 -4.20 3.06
C PRO A 122 -23.13 -3.84 2.96
N ILE A 123 -22.63 -3.13 3.99
CA ILE A 123 -21.23 -3.05 4.36
C ILE A 123 -21.12 -3.68 5.74
N PHE A 124 -20.35 -4.75 5.88
CA PHE A 124 -20.13 -5.41 7.15
C PHE A 124 -19.05 -4.70 7.96
N VAL A 125 -19.25 -4.55 9.27
CA VAL A 125 -18.29 -3.91 10.16
C VAL A 125 -17.76 -4.94 11.14
N SER A 126 -16.44 -5.18 11.09
CA SER A 126 -15.77 -6.13 12.00
C SER A 126 -15.78 -5.66 13.44
N GLU A 127 -15.78 -6.58 14.38
CA GLU A 127 -15.48 -6.29 15.80
C GLU A 127 -14.02 -5.85 15.99
N ASP A 128 -13.11 -6.31 15.12
CA ASP A 128 -11.70 -5.99 15.18
C ASP A 128 -11.42 -4.59 14.61
N SER A 129 -10.46 -3.90 15.21
CA SER A 129 -9.91 -2.65 14.69
C SER A 129 -8.60 -2.91 13.96
N MET A 130 -8.27 -2.07 12.97
CA MET A 130 -6.93 -2.07 12.36
C MET A 130 -5.98 -1.17 13.16
N ASP A 131 -4.66 -1.40 12.96
CA ASP A 131 -3.64 -0.46 13.40
C ASP A 131 -3.85 0.93 12.79
N ASN A 132 -3.55 1.96 13.56
CA ASN A 132 -3.93 3.32 13.20
C ASN A 132 -3.18 3.89 11.99
N TYR A 133 -2.03 3.34 11.62
CA TYR A 133 -1.17 3.96 10.62
C TYR A 133 -1.02 3.09 9.37
N LEU A 134 -1.11 3.77 8.23
CA LEU A 134 -0.80 3.21 6.92
C LEU A 134 0.35 4.02 6.32
N THR A 135 1.44 3.33 5.98
CA THR A 135 2.59 3.94 5.29
C THR A 135 2.74 3.33 3.91
N TYR A 136 2.91 4.16 2.90
CA TYR A 136 2.97 3.74 1.51
C TYR A 136 3.85 4.65 0.67
N ARG A 137 4.34 4.10 -0.43
CA ARG A 137 5.00 4.90 -1.45
C ARG A 137 3.95 5.51 -2.38
N ARG A 138 4.05 6.82 -2.60
CA ARG A 138 3.25 7.54 -3.58
C ARG A 138 4.15 7.98 -4.74
N ILE A 139 3.72 7.69 -5.96
CA ILE A 139 4.36 8.12 -7.19
C ILE A 139 3.28 8.78 -8.04
N PHE A 140 3.50 10.02 -8.45
CA PHE A 140 2.61 10.66 -9.40
C PHE A 140 2.81 10.05 -10.78
N PRO A 141 1.73 9.78 -11.52
CA PRO A 141 1.83 9.27 -12.89
C PRO A 141 2.56 10.27 -13.78
N GLY A 142 3.41 9.78 -14.66
CA GLY A 142 4.12 10.60 -15.62
C GLY A 142 5.33 9.90 -16.22
N TYR A 143 5.82 10.42 -17.35
CA TYR A 143 6.96 9.89 -18.07
C TYR A 143 8.31 10.42 -17.56
N ARG A 144 8.31 11.30 -16.56
CA ARG A 144 9.55 11.80 -15.98
C ARG A 144 10.11 10.78 -15.01
N MET A 145 11.33 10.36 -15.26
CA MET A 145 12.07 9.54 -14.31
C MET A 145 12.14 10.27 -12.99
N TRP A 146 11.67 9.59 -11.92
CA TRP A 146 11.63 10.13 -10.56
C TRP A 146 10.98 11.52 -10.46
N GLY A 147 9.82 11.68 -11.06
CA GLY A 147 8.97 12.83 -10.85
C GLY A 147 8.69 13.03 -9.35
N GLU A 148 7.59 13.59 -8.99
CA GLU A 148 7.26 13.68 -7.57
C GLU A 148 6.94 12.30 -7.00
N MET A 149 7.73 11.88 -5.99
CA MET A 149 7.53 10.64 -5.25
C MET A 149 7.96 10.78 -3.80
N GLY A 150 7.46 9.91 -2.95
CA GLY A 150 7.83 9.88 -1.55
C GLY A 150 7.21 8.71 -0.80
N ILE A 151 7.62 8.59 0.45
CA ILE A 151 6.99 7.72 1.44
C ILE A 151 6.10 8.61 2.28
N TYR A 152 4.83 8.26 2.37
CA TYR A 152 3.80 8.99 3.07
C TYR A 152 3.18 8.11 4.14
N GLN A 153 2.72 8.74 5.20
CA GLN A 153 2.00 8.10 6.29
C GLN A 153 0.68 8.84 6.52
N ARG A 154 -0.37 8.10 6.79
CA ARG A 154 -1.64 8.63 7.28
C ARG A 154 -2.23 7.71 8.34
N THR A 155 -3.15 8.22 9.14
CA THR A 155 -4.01 7.39 9.95
C THR A 155 -5.11 6.75 9.08
N VAL A 156 -5.56 5.56 9.45
CA VAL A 156 -6.58 4.83 8.67
C VAL A 156 -7.95 5.50 8.76
N ASP A 157 -8.18 6.30 9.80
CA ASP A 157 -9.46 6.92 10.14
C ASP A 157 -9.73 8.25 9.42
N ASN A 158 -8.78 8.76 8.60
CA ASN A 158 -8.93 10.00 7.84
C ASN A 158 -8.10 9.99 6.55
N PHE A 159 -8.14 11.09 5.77
CA PHE A 159 -7.46 11.22 4.47
C PHE A 159 -6.24 12.16 4.51
N VAL A 160 -5.79 12.58 5.70
CA VAL A 160 -4.64 13.49 5.82
C VAL A 160 -3.35 12.72 5.62
N GLU A 161 -2.61 13.05 4.57
CA GLU A 161 -1.31 12.45 4.26
C GLU A 161 -0.17 13.31 4.80
N ASN A 162 0.76 12.69 5.52
CA ASN A 162 1.98 13.33 5.99
C ASN A 162 3.20 12.70 5.30
N PRO A 163 4.10 13.48 4.67
CA PRO A 163 5.30 12.94 4.07
C PRO A 163 6.29 12.50 5.15
N VAL A 164 6.70 11.23 5.14
CA VAL A 164 7.85 10.75 5.90
C VAL A 164 9.12 11.25 5.22
N ILE A 165 9.23 11.02 3.91
CA ILE A 165 10.28 11.59 3.07
C ILE A 165 9.74 11.82 1.66
N ASN A 166 10.08 12.98 1.07
CA ASN A 166 9.72 13.35 -0.28
C ASN A 166 10.98 13.62 -1.10
N ASN A 167 11.06 13.16 -2.33
CA ASN A 167 12.23 13.25 -3.19
C ASN A 167 12.61 14.68 -3.60
N ARG A 168 11.72 15.65 -3.49
CA ARG A 168 12.03 17.07 -3.71
C ARG A 168 13.08 17.60 -2.74
N ARG A 169 13.13 17.04 -1.51
CA ARG A 169 14.14 17.39 -0.50
C ARG A 169 15.48 16.72 -0.73
N THR A 170 15.57 15.77 -1.64
CA THR A 170 16.74 14.94 -1.90
C THR A 170 17.20 15.02 -3.36
N GLY A 171 17.04 16.19 -3.99
CA GLY A 171 17.48 16.45 -5.36
C GLY A 171 16.76 15.60 -6.42
N ASN A 172 15.47 15.31 -6.22
CA ASN A 172 14.63 14.47 -7.07
C ASN A 172 15.16 13.03 -7.24
N SER A 173 15.82 12.51 -6.21
CA SER A 173 16.28 11.10 -6.18
C SER A 173 15.11 10.13 -6.03
N CYS A 174 15.26 8.90 -6.52
CA CYS A 174 14.30 7.85 -6.23
C CYS A 174 14.31 7.49 -4.74
N VAL A 175 13.15 7.47 -4.11
CA VAL A 175 12.95 7.04 -2.72
C VAL A 175 11.99 5.86 -2.73
N ASN A 176 12.42 4.72 -2.21
CA ASN A 176 11.63 3.49 -2.22
C ASN A 176 12.11 2.45 -1.18
N CYS A 177 11.61 1.22 -1.33
CA CYS A 177 12.00 0.04 -0.58
C CYS A 177 11.91 0.25 0.94
N HIS A 178 10.84 0.93 1.41
CA HIS A 178 10.61 1.07 2.85
C HIS A 178 10.12 -0.25 3.45
N SER A 179 10.54 -0.51 4.68
CA SER A 179 10.16 -1.70 5.45
C SER A 179 10.21 -1.38 6.94
N PHE A 180 9.24 -1.89 7.69
CA PHE A 180 9.13 -1.67 9.13
C PHE A 180 9.54 -2.90 9.91
N CYS A 181 10.25 -2.69 11.02
CA CYS A 181 10.56 -3.75 11.97
C CYS A 181 9.28 -4.08 12.76
N ARG A 182 8.73 -5.30 12.61
CA ARG A 182 7.49 -5.73 13.29
C ARG A 182 6.27 -4.82 13.08
N GLN A 183 6.20 -4.12 11.96
CA GLN A 183 5.19 -3.10 11.70
C GLN A 183 5.22 -1.90 12.68
N ASP A 184 6.31 -1.73 13.44
CA ASP A 184 6.52 -0.60 14.32
C ASP A 184 6.86 0.65 13.51
N GLY A 185 6.00 1.66 13.57
CA GLY A 185 6.17 2.92 12.84
C GLY A 185 7.39 3.74 13.28
N SER A 186 7.97 3.46 14.45
CA SER A 186 9.18 4.14 14.95
C SER A 186 10.48 3.53 14.43
N LYS A 187 10.44 2.28 13.93
CA LYS A 187 11.63 1.57 13.46
C LYS A 187 11.47 1.07 12.03
N MET A 188 12.08 1.79 11.11
CA MET A 188 11.95 1.50 9.69
C MET A 188 13.27 1.66 8.94
N LEU A 189 13.28 1.23 7.70
CA LEU A 189 14.30 1.61 6.74
C LEU A 189 13.67 2.08 5.43
N PHE A 190 14.42 2.85 4.67
CA PHE A 190 14.11 3.17 3.28
C PHE A 190 15.39 3.30 2.47
N HIS A 191 15.26 3.16 1.14
CA HIS A 191 16.38 3.26 0.21
C HIS A 191 16.25 4.47 -0.69
N GLN A 192 17.35 5.20 -0.89
CA GLN A 192 17.49 6.26 -1.88
C GLN A 192 18.48 5.88 -2.97
N ARG A 193 18.28 6.43 -4.17
CA ARG A 193 19.20 6.31 -5.30
C ARG A 193 19.76 7.69 -5.66
N SER A 194 20.74 7.73 -6.59
CA SER A 194 21.38 8.96 -7.06
C SER A 194 22.18 9.68 -5.98
N ASN A 195 22.22 11.02 -5.95
CA ASN A 195 23.12 11.84 -5.13
C ASN A 195 23.10 11.54 -3.64
N TYR A 196 21.98 11.07 -3.11
CA TYR A 196 21.84 10.67 -1.71
C TYR A 196 21.73 9.14 -1.56
N GLY A 197 22.22 8.39 -2.58
CA GLY A 197 22.08 6.94 -2.64
C GLY A 197 22.55 6.24 -1.35
N GLY A 198 21.79 5.26 -0.92
CA GLY A 198 22.03 4.43 0.25
C GLY A 198 20.75 3.97 0.92
N THR A 199 20.90 3.08 1.89
CA THR A 199 19.82 2.64 2.76
C THR A 199 19.91 3.39 4.08
N TYR A 200 18.78 3.94 4.53
CA TYR A 200 18.67 4.71 5.76
C TYR A 200 17.87 3.90 6.76
N LEU A 201 18.42 3.69 7.94
CA LEU A 201 17.73 3.14 9.11
C LEU A 201 17.20 4.31 9.95
N VAL A 202 15.94 4.20 10.35
CA VAL A 202 15.29 5.15 11.26
C VAL A 202 14.88 4.37 12.51
N ASP A 203 15.29 4.84 13.67
CA ASP A 203 14.92 4.28 14.98
C ASP A 203 14.52 5.47 15.89
N GLY A 204 13.24 5.71 16.02
CA GLY A 204 12.72 6.92 16.65
C GLY A 204 13.17 8.20 15.96
N SER A 205 14.01 8.99 16.64
CA SER A 205 14.62 10.24 16.11
C SER A 205 15.94 10.02 15.39
N ASP A 206 16.55 8.85 15.55
CA ASP A 206 17.89 8.56 15.04
C ASP A 206 17.79 8.07 13.59
N VAL A 207 18.69 8.58 12.75
CA VAL A 207 18.77 8.23 11.33
C VAL A 207 20.20 7.89 10.97
N ASP A 208 20.44 6.62 10.65
CA ASP A 208 21.71 6.11 10.21
C ASP A 208 21.69 5.75 8.74
N LYS A 209 22.73 6.15 8.00
CA LYS A 209 22.95 5.69 6.64
C LYS A 209 23.85 4.46 6.67
N ILE A 210 23.25 3.30 6.36
CA ILE A 210 24.03 2.07 6.26
C ILE A 210 24.70 1.97 4.88
N SER A 211 25.94 1.58 4.88
CA SER A 211 26.70 1.24 3.68
C SER A 211 27.10 -0.22 3.77
N VAL A 212 26.59 -1.03 2.86
CA VAL A 212 26.98 -2.43 2.74
C VAL A 212 27.95 -2.52 1.58
N THR A 213 29.20 -2.80 1.89
CA THR A 213 30.24 -2.96 0.88
C THR A 213 30.88 -4.35 1.01
N ASP A 214 31.15 -4.97 -0.12
CA ASP A 214 32.06 -6.11 -0.20
C ASP A 214 33.22 -5.72 -1.08
N GLN A 215 34.46 -5.89 -0.58
CA GLN A 215 35.70 -5.54 -1.26
C GLN A 215 35.68 -4.13 -1.90
N GLY A 216 35.06 -3.17 -1.22
CA GLY A 216 34.98 -1.77 -1.67
C GLY A 216 33.89 -1.47 -2.72
N LYS A 217 33.10 -2.45 -3.12
CA LYS A 217 31.90 -2.22 -3.96
C LYS A 217 30.67 -2.11 -3.08
N ALA A 218 29.91 -1.04 -3.27
CA ALA A 218 28.62 -0.87 -2.59
C ALA A 218 27.57 -1.81 -3.20
N PHE A 219 26.86 -2.55 -2.35
CA PHE A 219 25.70 -3.31 -2.77
C PHE A 219 24.51 -2.38 -2.99
N GLY A 220 23.86 -2.52 -4.14
CA GLY A 220 22.53 -1.96 -4.37
C GLY A 220 21.49 -2.78 -3.64
N LEU A 221 21.17 -2.40 -2.40
CA LEU A 221 20.22 -3.14 -1.57
C LEU A 221 18.78 -2.88 -2.01
N ALA A 222 18.00 -3.95 -2.24
CA ALA A 222 16.61 -3.90 -2.62
C ALA A 222 15.78 -4.90 -1.78
N TYR A 223 14.46 -4.79 -1.84
CA TYR A 223 13.51 -5.72 -1.23
C TYR A 223 13.82 -6.07 0.24
N PRO A 224 14.01 -5.08 1.12
CA PRO A 224 14.35 -5.32 2.51
C PRO A 224 13.26 -6.07 3.26
N TYR A 225 13.67 -6.96 4.15
CA TYR A 225 12.78 -7.63 5.07
C TYR A 225 13.43 -7.80 6.43
N TRP A 226 12.80 -7.25 7.48
CA TRP A 226 13.28 -7.35 8.83
C TRP A 226 13.08 -8.76 9.41
N HIS A 227 14.11 -9.25 10.11
CA HIS A 227 13.93 -10.36 11.03
C HIS A 227 13.10 -9.90 12.24
N PRO A 228 12.20 -10.74 12.80
CA PRO A 228 11.33 -10.31 13.91
C PRO A 228 12.08 -9.91 15.19
N SER A 229 13.35 -10.31 15.38
CA SER A 229 14.16 -9.80 16.50
C SER A 229 14.59 -8.34 16.33
N GLY A 230 14.55 -7.79 15.11
CA GLY A 230 15.15 -6.50 14.79
C GLY A 230 16.69 -6.50 14.68
N LYS A 231 17.36 -7.64 14.90
CA LYS A 231 18.82 -7.76 14.80
C LYS A 231 19.31 -7.94 13.36
N TYR A 232 18.49 -8.51 12.48
CA TYR A 232 18.87 -8.80 11.10
C TYR A 232 17.90 -8.19 10.11
N ILE A 233 18.43 -7.83 8.93
CA ILE A 233 17.65 -7.43 7.77
C ILE A 233 18.14 -8.23 6.58
N ALA A 234 17.23 -8.91 5.89
CA ALA A 234 17.54 -9.55 4.62
C ALA A 234 17.29 -8.56 3.48
N PHE A 235 18.21 -8.50 2.54
CA PHE A 235 18.12 -7.70 1.32
C PHE A 235 18.35 -8.58 0.10
N SER A 236 17.84 -8.15 -1.01
CA SER A 236 18.23 -8.63 -2.32
C SER A 236 19.22 -7.64 -2.94
N HIS A 237 20.32 -8.15 -3.50
CA HIS A 237 21.27 -7.39 -4.30
C HIS A 237 21.07 -7.78 -5.76
N ASN A 238 20.55 -6.86 -6.57
CA ASN A 238 20.15 -7.14 -7.95
C ASN A 238 20.93 -6.27 -8.93
N ASP A 239 21.57 -6.89 -9.93
CA ASP A 239 22.06 -6.19 -11.12
C ASP A 239 20.92 -6.14 -12.16
N THR A 240 20.16 -5.07 -12.09
CA THR A 240 18.90 -4.92 -12.83
C THR A 240 19.12 -4.15 -14.13
N ARG A 241 18.52 -4.65 -15.20
CA ARG A 241 18.41 -3.95 -16.49
C ARG A 241 16.95 -3.61 -16.80
N GLN A 242 16.77 -2.48 -17.47
CA GLN A 242 15.48 -2.02 -17.97
C GLN A 242 15.57 -1.83 -19.48
N ASP A 243 14.73 -2.52 -20.22
CA ASP A 243 14.61 -2.39 -21.66
C ASP A 243 13.29 -1.73 -22.07
N PHE A 244 13.35 -0.92 -23.11
CA PHE A 244 12.21 -0.19 -23.66
C PHE A 244 11.89 -0.74 -25.05
N HIS A 245 10.64 -1.15 -25.25
CA HIS A 245 10.17 -1.70 -26.51
C HIS A 245 9.25 -0.72 -27.23
N TYR A 246 9.56 -0.40 -28.47
CA TYR A 246 8.76 0.53 -29.26
C TYR A 246 7.45 -0.10 -29.77
N SER A 247 7.49 -1.34 -30.21
CA SER A 247 6.37 -2.03 -30.87
C SER A 247 5.76 -3.17 -30.05
N ASP A 248 6.38 -3.57 -28.94
CA ASP A 248 5.85 -4.64 -28.09
C ASP A 248 4.72 -4.11 -27.18
N ARG A 249 3.80 -5.00 -26.83
CA ARG A 249 2.75 -4.74 -25.86
C ARG A 249 3.33 -4.43 -24.47
N ASN A 250 4.39 -5.12 -24.09
CA ASN A 250 5.20 -4.83 -22.90
C ASN A 250 6.19 -3.74 -23.26
N ARG A 251 5.82 -2.50 -23.02
CA ARG A 251 6.64 -1.32 -23.37
C ARG A 251 7.92 -1.21 -22.57
N ILE A 252 7.90 -1.67 -21.34
CA ILE A 252 9.03 -1.62 -20.41
C ILE A 252 9.15 -2.98 -19.76
N GLU A 253 10.30 -3.62 -19.91
CA GLU A 253 10.65 -4.85 -19.21
C GLU A 253 11.83 -4.58 -18.27
N VAL A 254 11.75 -5.13 -17.06
CA VAL A 254 12.79 -5.03 -16.04
C VAL A 254 13.19 -6.44 -15.65
N TYR A 255 14.45 -6.76 -15.78
CA TYR A 255 14.99 -8.08 -15.44
C TYR A 255 16.33 -8.00 -14.74
N ASP A 256 16.63 -8.99 -13.94
CA ASP A 256 17.89 -9.11 -13.23
C ASP A 256 18.90 -9.92 -14.08
N LYS A 257 20.11 -9.40 -14.22
CA LYS A 257 21.24 -10.14 -14.83
C LYS A 257 21.90 -11.05 -13.79
N SER A 258 21.85 -10.65 -12.53
CA SER A 258 22.20 -11.43 -11.36
C SER A 258 21.44 -10.94 -10.16
N SER A 259 21.21 -11.80 -9.18
CA SER A 259 20.68 -11.40 -7.89
C SER A 259 21.11 -12.36 -6.79
N ASP A 260 21.44 -11.82 -5.63
CA ASP A 260 21.89 -12.52 -4.44
C ASP A 260 21.14 -12.01 -3.22
N ILE A 261 21.00 -12.82 -2.17
CA ILE A 261 20.49 -12.39 -0.88
C ILE A 261 21.64 -12.10 0.08
N VAL A 262 21.58 -10.93 0.68
CA VAL A 262 22.53 -10.44 1.66
C VAL A 262 21.81 -10.20 2.99
N ILE A 263 22.37 -10.68 4.08
CA ILE A 263 21.89 -10.44 5.43
C ILE A 263 22.76 -9.36 6.09
N TYR A 264 22.10 -8.37 6.68
CA TYR A 264 22.76 -7.32 7.44
C TYR A 264 22.48 -7.48 8.93
N HIS A 265 23.52 -7.57 9.74
CA HIS A 265 23.43 -7.53 11.19
C HIS A 265 23.44 -6.07 11.65
N VAL A 266 22.37 -5.61 12.26
CA VAL A 266 22.14 -4.19 12.55
C VAL A 266 23.16 -3.65 13.57
N GLU A 267 23.33 -4.32 14.69
CA GLU A 267 24.22 -3.87 15.77
C GLU A 267 25.71 -4.01 15.43
N GLU A 268 26.08 -5.07 14.68
CA GLU A 268 27.46 -5.28 14.26
C GLU A 268 27.86 -4.49 13.01
N HIS A 269 26.92 -3.84 12.36
CA HIS A 269 27.11 -3.16 11.07
C HIS A 269 27.79 -4.04 10.01
N ARG A 270 27.45 -5.33 9.99
CA ARG A 270 28.11 -6.35 9.18
C ARG A 270 27.13 -7.01 8.22
N ALA A 271 27.51 -7.12 6.96
CA ALA A 271 26.80 -7.91 5.97
C ALA A 271 27.44 -9.27 5.77
N PHE A 272 26.63 -10.28 5.50
CA PHE A 272 27.06 -11.62 5.15
C PHE A 272 26.06 -12.32 4.23
N THR A 273 26.54 -13.36 3.56
CA THR A 273 25.72 -14.28 2.78
C THR A 273 26.26 -15.69 2.90
N VAL A 274 25.58 -16.65 2.31
CA VAL A 274 25.99 -18.06 2.24
C VAL A 274 25.81 -18.59 0.82
N PRO A 275 26.52 -19.64 0.39
CA PRO A 275 26.43 -20.15 -0.99
C PRO A 275 25.02 -20.54 -1.47
N LEU A 276 24.12 -20.86 -0.54
CA LEU A 276 22.71 -21.16 -0.86
C LEU A 276 21.85 -19.92 -1.09
N LEU A 277 22.36 -18.73 -0.80
CA LEU A 277 21.70 -17.44 -0.95
C LEU A 277 22.45 -16.50 -1.92
N SER A 278 23.60 -16.94 -2.44
CA SER A 278 24.43 -16.19 -3.39
C SER A 278 25.21 -17.19 -4.24
N SER A 279 24.70 -17.49 -5.40
CA SER A 279 25.27 -18.50 -6.30
C SER A 279 25.34 -17.98 -7.74
N PRO A 280 26.49 -18.13 -8.42
CA PRO A 280 26.57 -17.76 -9.83
C PRO A 280 25.70 -18.64 -10.77
N ALA A 281 25.21 -19.77 -10.26
CA ALA A 281 24.36 -20.69 -11.00
C ALA A 281 22.86 -20.41 -10.84
N SER A 282 22.50 -19.45 -9.99
CA SER A 282 21.09 -19.12 -9.71
C SER A 282 20.91 -17.64 -9.37
N TYR A 283 19.67 -17.20 -9.39
CA TYR A 283 19.23 -15.87 -8.95
C TYR A 283 18.48 -16.06 -7.63
N GLU A 284 18.84 -15.34 -6.58
CA GLU A 284 18.17 -15.31 -5.28
C GLU A 284 17.61 -13.91 -5.01
N THR A 285 16.30 -13.81 -4.71
CA THR A 285 15.63 -12.52 -4.54
C THR A 285 14.40 -12.63 -3.64
N PHE A 286 13.79 -11.49 -3.30
CA PHE A 286 12.55 -11.36 -2.51
C PHE A 286 12.59 -12.12 -1.17
N PRO A 287 13.56 -11.85 -0.29
CA PRO A 287 13.64 -12.51 1.00
C PRO A 287 12.48 -12.13 1.92
N ALA A 288 12.02 -13.08 2.75
CA ALA A 288 11.03 -12.86 3.79
C ALA A 288 11.27 -13.80 4.97
N PHE A 289 11.63 -13.27 6.14
CA PHE A 289 11.70 -14.07 7.35
C PHE A 289 10.32 -14.52 7.81
N THR A 290 10.26 -15.72 8.37
CA THR A 290 9.05 -16.21 9.05
C THR A 290 8.82 -15.42 10.36
N PRO A 291 7.56 -15.30 10.84
CA PRO A 291 7.26 -14.56 12.08
C PRO A 291 7.96 -15.10 13.34
N ASP A 292 8.29 -16.39 13.37
CA ASP A 292 9.07 -17.01 14.44
C ASP A 292 10.58 -16.76 14.32
N GLY A 293 11.02 -16.16 13.20
CA GLY A 293 12.41 -15.87 12.91
C GLY A 293 13.29 -17.09 12.59
N LYS A 294 12.72 -18.28 12.50
CA LYS A 294 13.50 -19.52 12.36
C LYS A 294 13.74 -19.95 10.91
N SER A 295 13.21 -19.22 9.95
CA SER A 295 13.41 -19.53 8.53
C SER A 295 13.39 -18.24 7.69
N LEU A 296 14.09 -18.31 6.56
CA LEU A 296 14.00 -17.35 5.47
C LEU A 296 13.30 -18.01 4.29
N ILE A 297 12.25 -17.38 3.80
CA ILE A 297 11.58 -17.74 2.54
C ILE A 297 12.11 -16.79 1.47
N PHE A 298 12.38 -17.30 0.28
CA PHE A 298 12.94 -16.51 -0.80
C PHE A 298 12.59 -17.11 -2.18
N CYS A 299 12.76 -16.30 -3.22
CA CYS A 299 12.60 -16.76 -4.59
C CYS A 299 13.98 -17.08 -5.19
N SER A 300 14.09 -18.20 -5.91
CA SER A 300 15.30 -18.57 -6.64
C SER A 300 14.98 -19.14 -8.02
N ALA A 301 15.78 -18.81 -9.01
CA ALA A 301 15.68 -19.34 -10.38
C ALA A 301 17.07 -19.75 -10.88
N ASP A 302 17.14 -20.72 -11.78
CA ASP A 302 18.39 -21.03 -12.47
C ASP A 302 18.88 -19.83 -13.26
N SER A 303 20.18 -19.58 -13.24
CA SER A 303 20.79 -18.59 -14.09
C SER A 303 20.69 -19.01 -15.58
N VAL A 304 20.51 -18.04 -16.44
CA VAL A 304 20.37 -18.21 -17.88
C VAL A 304 21.33 -17.28 -18.61
N ASN A 305 21.53 -17.50 -19.92
CA ASN A 305 22.36 -16.62 -20.72
C ASN A 305 21.66 -15.25 -20.91
N MET A 306 22.14 -14.24 -20.18
CA MET A 306 21.59 -12.88 -20.25
C MET A 306 22.29 -12.02 -21.29
N PRO A 307 21.58 -11.19 -22.09
CA PRO A 307 20.13 -10.93 -22.01
C PRO A 307 19.25 -11.88 -22.85
N ASP A 308 19.81 -12.80 -23.61
CA ASP A 308 19.08 -13.52 -24.68
C ASP A 308 17.96 -14.42 -24.13
N GLU A 309 18.14 -14.93 -22.94
CA GLU A 309 17.24 -15.92 -22.34
C GLU A 309 16.42 -15.41 -21.16
N TYR A 310 16.42 -14.10 -20.89
CA TYR A 310 15.73 -13.53 -19.70
C TYR A 310 14.25 -13.93 -19.58
N ARG A 311 13.57 -14.22 -20.69
CA ARG A 311 12.17 -14.68 -20.70
C ARG A 311 11.99 -16.13 -20.20
N LYS A 312 13.07 -16.89 -20.08
CA LYS A 312 13.04 -18.26 -19.57
C LYS A 312 13.07 -18.35 -18.04
N VAL A 313 13.49 -17.26 -17.38
CA VAL A 313 13.58 -17.22 -15.91
C VAL A 313 12.24 -17.52 -15.28
N ARG A 314 12.23 -18.47 -14.34
CA ARG A 314 11.06 -18.82 -13.53
C ARG A 314 11.49 -19.04 -12.09
N TYR A 315 11.01 -18.23 -11.21
CA TYR A 315 11.37 -18.28 -9.79
C TYR A 315 10.57 -19.33 -9.04
N HIS A 316 11.28 -20.26 -8.41
CA HIS A 316 10.79 -21.15 -7.37
C HIS A 316 10.54 -20.35 -6.09
N LEU A 317 9.76 -20.92 -5.18
CA LEU A 317 9.68 -20.43 -3.80
C LEU A 317 10.36 -21.44 -2.89
N LEU A 318 11.36 -20.97 -2.19
CA LEU A 318 12.24 -21.80 -1.37
C LEU A 318 12.21 -21.34 0.10
N ARG A 319 12.60 -22.24 1.01
CA ARG A 319 12.75 -21.96 2.42
C ARG A 319 14.07 -22.56 2.94
N ILE A 320 14.81 -21.81 3.75
CA ILE A 320 16.00 -22.24 4.44
C ILE A 320 15.87 -21.96 5.94
N ALA A 321 16.31 -22.86 6.79
CA ALA A 321 16.33 -22.65 8.24
C ALA A 321 17.34 -21.54 8.61
N PHE A 322 17.01 -20.75 9.64
CA PHE A 322 17.87 -19.72 10.20
C PHE A 322 17.93 -19.82 11.72
N ASP A 323 19.12 -19.79 12.28
CA ASP A 323 19.38 -19.71 13.73
C ASP A 323 19.67 -18.25 14.09
N PRO A 324 18.72 -17.51 14.70
CA PRO A 324 18.89 -16.08 14.98
C PRO A 324 19.88 -15.81 16.12
N GLU A 325 20.19 -16.79 16.98
CA GLU A 325 21.15 -16.62 18.06
C GLU A 325 22.58 -16.69 17.54
N LYS A 326 22.81 -17.55 16.54
CA LYS A 326 24.13 -17.71 15.91
C LYS A 326 24.30 -16.88 14.64
N GLY A 327 23.22 -16.38 14.05
CA GLY A 327 23.23 -15.72 12.75
C GLY A 327 23.63 -16.68 11.62
N THR A 328 23.21 -17.96 11.67
CA THR A 328 23.64 -18.98 10.71
C THR A 328 22.47 -19.63 10.00
N PHE A 329 22.69 -20.08 8.77
CA PHE A 329 21.72 -20.80 7.96
C PHE A 329 21.90 -22.31 8.02
N GLY A 330 20.82 -23.05 7.82
CA GLY A 330 20.85 -24.49 7.60
C GLY A 330 21.55 -24.88 6.29
N GLN A 331 21.82 -26.16 6.12
CA GLN A 331 22.52 -26.70 4.96
C GLN A 331 21.57 -27.23 3.87
N GLN A 332 20.26 -27.18 4.13
CA GLN A 332 19.23 -27.70 3.21
C GLN A 332 18.18 -26.64 2.91
N VAL A 333 17.67 -26.70 1.69
CA VAL A 333 16.62 -25.81 1.21
C VAL A 333 15.38 -26.64 0.88
N ASP A 334 14.23 -26.24 1.43
CA ASP A 334 12.93 -26.82 1.11
C ASP A 334 12.31 -26.09 -0.09
N THR A 335 11.75 -26.82 -1.03
CA THR A 335 10.99 -26.24 -2.16
C THR A 335 9.52 -26.17 -1.79
N LEU A 336 9.00 -24.94 -1.60
CA LEU A 336 7.59 -24.68 -1.30
C LEU A 336 6.74 -24.61 -2.58
N TYR A 337 7.33 -24.09 -3.68
CA TYR A 337 6.71 -24.03 -4.99
C TYR A 337 7.75 -24.33 -6.07
N ASN A 338 7.46 -25.26 -6.95
CA ASN A 338 8.36 -25.66 -8.03
C ASN A 338 7.93 -25.03 -9.36
N ALA A 339 8.60 -23.94 -9.76
CA ALA A 339 8.29 -23.21 -10.98
C ALA A 339 8.46 -24.04 -12.26
N ARG A 340 9.42 -24.99 -12.29
CA ARG A 340 9.61 -25.87 -13.46
C ARG A 340 8.44 -26.80 -13.66
N LYS A 341 7.87 -27.33 -12.55
CA LYS A 341 6.71 -28.22 -12.59
C LYS A 341 5.42 -27.48 -12.96
N GLU A 342 5.24 -26.29 -12.39
CA GLU A 342 4.00 -25.50 -12.51
C GLU A 342 3.99 -24.58 -13.74
N GLY A 343 5.14 -24.33 -14.37
CA GLY A 343 5.29 -23.46 -15.55
C GLY A 343 5.12 -21.97 -15.27
N ARG A 344 5.05 -21.57 -13.99
CA ARG A 344 4.82 -20.18 -13.56
C ARG A 344 5.92 -19.71 -12.60
N SER A 345 6.04 -18.40 -12.44
CA SER A 345 7.04 -17.75 -11.60
C SER A 345 6.41 -17.14 -10.35
N ILE A 346 7.16 -17.17 -9.23
CA ILE A 346 6.72 -16.65 -7.94
C ILE A 346 7.49 -15.36 -7.61
N SER A 347 6.82 -14.42 -6.94
CA SER A 347 7.46 -13.21 -6.39
C SER A 347 6.78 -12.73 -5.11
N PHE A 348 7.51 -11.90 -4.34
CA PHE A 348 7.02 -11.19 -3.16
C PHE A 348 6.33 -12.06 -2.10
N PRO A 349 6.99 -13.09 -1.57
CA PRO A 349 6.41 -13.89 -0.50
C PRO A 349 6.19 -13.07 0.77
N ARG A 350 5.08 -13.33 1.46
CA ARG A 350 4.75 -12.77 2.77
C ARG A 350 4.08 -13.81 3.63
N VAL A 351 4.55 -13.97 4.85
CA VAL A 351 3.93 -14.88 5.82
C VAL A 351 2.99 -14.08 6.72
N SER A 352 1.81 -14.62 7.00
CA SER A 352 0.87 -14.00 7.95
C SER A 352 1.49 -13.92 9.36
N PRO A 353 1.12 -12.93 10.19
CA PRO A 353 1.71 -12.77 11.52
C PRO A 353 1.59 -14.01 12.43
N ASP A 354 0.53 -14.81 12.24
CA ASP A 354 0.32 -16.08 12.95
C ASP A 354 1.13 -17.26 12.39
N GLY A 355 1.89 -17.05 11.31
CA GLY A 355 2.71 -18.06 10.66
C GLY A 355 1.94 -19.13 9.87
N LYS A 356 0.61 -19.04 9.77
CA LYS A 356 -0.22 -20.11 9.21
C LYS A 356 -0.48 -19.99 7.72
N ARG A 357 -0.30 -18.81 7.14
CA ARG A 357 -0.59 -18.54 5.73
C ARG A 357 0.62 -17.92 5.04
N LEU A 358 0.80 -18.26 3.79
CA LEU A 358 1.82 -17.72 2.91
C LEU A 358 1.15 -17.10 1.69
N LEU A 359 1.31 -15.80 1.53
CA LEU A 359 0.87 -15.03 0.36
C LEU A 359 2.05 -14.85 -0.58
N TYR A 360 1.85 -15.04 -1.87
CA TYR A 360 2.83 -14.74 -2.93
C TYR A 360 2.13 -14.39 -4.23
N ALA A 361 2.81 -13.65 -5.10
CA ALA A 361 2.33 -13.39 -6.45
C ALA A 361 2.76 -14.52 -7.39
N VAL A 362 1.87 -14.89 -8.32
CA VAL A 362 2.12 -15.91 -9.37
C VAL A 362 1.98 -15.22 -10.72
N SER A 363 2.96 -15.37 -11.59
CA SER A 363 2.95 -14.81 -12.95
C SER A 363 3.48 -15.79 -13.98
N ASP A 364 3.17 -15.54 -15.25
CA ASP A 364 3.70 -16.31 -16.38
C ASP A 364 5.16 -15.95 -16.70
N TYR A 365 5.69 -14.87 -16.11
CA TYR A 365 7.04 -14.35 -16.32
C TYR A 365 7.83 -14.25 -15.02
N GLY A 366 9.15 -14.39 -15.11
CA GLY A 366 10.07 -14.14 -14.00
C GLY A 366 10.56 -12.69 -13.91
N ASN A 367 10.21 -11.85 -14.85
CA ASN A 367 10.58 -10.44 -14.92
C ASN A 367 9.34 -9.53 -14.85
N PHE A 368 9.57 -8.27 -14.57
CA PHE A 368 8.52 -7.27 -14.45
C PHE A 368 8.23 -6.63 -15.81
N SER A 369 6.95 -6.54 -16.16
CA SER A 369 6.50 -5.90 -17.40
C SER A 369 5.54 -4.78 -17.06
N ILE A 370 5.73 -3.62 -17.69
CA ILE A 370 4.84 -2.47 -17.54
C ILE A 370 4.13 -2.21 -18.85
N TRP A 371 2.82 -2.29 -18.82
CA TRP A 371 1.98 -1.97 -19.95
C TRP A 371 1.65 -0.48 -19.94
N HIS A 372 1.97 0.20 -21.02
CA HIS A 372 1.44 1.53 -21.29
C HIS A 372 0.15 1.42 -22.06
N ARG A 373 -0.92 1.98 -21.48
CA ARG A 373 -2.16 2.25 -22.21
C ARG A 373 -2.10 3.64 -22.82
#